data_1d215f891d105bd7adfd787425ac8d89
#
_entry.id   1d215f891d105bd7adfd787425ac8d89
#
_cell.length_a   1.000
_cell.length_b   1.000
_cell.length_c   1.000
_cell.angle_alpha   90.00
_cell.angle_beta   90.00
_cell.angle_gamma   90.00
#
_symmetry.space_group_name_H-M   'P 1'
#
loop_
_entity.id
_entity.type
_entity.pdbx_description
1 polymer ?
#
loop_
_entity_poly.entity_id
_entity_poly.type
_entity_poly.pdbx_seq_one_letter_code
_entity_poly.pdbx_strand_id
1 'polypeptide(L)'
;NAKIPDEDRRVPIQNMIYIADGPSDIPVFSIVNRFGGRTFAVYQPGSSEEFSQVNNLQKQGRVQSYGEAEYTEGSQTAMWIDNAVNEIARLIVANRQRALGDKIGKPPKHLD
;
A
#
# COMPACT_ATOMS: atom_id res chain seq x y z
N ASN A 1 2.41 -15.93 -17.57
CA ASN A 1 2.42 -14.91 -16.62
C ASN A 1 3.32 -13.80 -16.98
N ALA A 2 4.51 -14.06 -17.30
CA ALA A 2 5.37 -13.00 -17.77
C ALA A 2 4.83 -12.35 -19.02
N LYS A 3 3.88 -12.97 -19.65
CA LYS A 3 3.33 -12.47 -20.91
C LYS A 3 2.17 -11.52 -20.75
N ILE A 4 1.72 -11.29 -19.54
CA ILE A 4 0.58 -10.41 -19.35
C ILE A 4 1.00 -8.97 -19.61
N PRO A 5 0.36 -8.28 -20.55
CA PRO A 5 0.69 -6.88 -20.81
C PRO A 5 0.43 -6.02 -19.57
N ASP A 6 1.15 -4.92 -19.45
CA ASP A 6 1.02 -4.04 -18.29
C ASP A 6 -0.40 -3.56 -18.12
N GLU A 7 -1.08 -3.23 -19.20
CA GLU A 7 -2.43 -2.71 -19.09
C GLU A 7 -3.41 -3.75 -18.60
N ASP A 8 -3.05 -5.04 -18.66
CA ASP A 8 -3.92 -6.10 -18.17
C ASP A 8 -3.61 -6.52 -16.76
N ARG A 9 -2.61 -5.92 -16.14
CA ARG A 9 -2.31 -6.22 -14.75
C ARG A 9 -3.45 -5.72 -13.89
N ARG A 10 -3.87 -6.59 -12.99
CA ARG A 10 -5.01 -6.23 -12.16
C ARG A 10 -4.67 -5.18 -11.14
N VAL A 11 -3.51 -5.29 -10.51
CA VAL A 11 -3.17 -4.42 -9.40
C VAL A 11 -1.74 -3.96 -9.53
N PRO A 12 -1.52 -2.70 -9.86
CA PRO A 12 -0.15 -2.16 -9.79
C PRO A 12 0.32 -2.14 -8.36
N ILE A 13 1.63 -2.22 -8.17
CA ILE A 13 2.19 -2.28 -6.82
C ILE A 13 1.80 -1.06 -5.98
N GLN A 14 1.67 0.09 -6.61
CA GLN A 14 1.29 1.30 -5.88
C GLN A 14 -0.09 1.20 -5.24
N ASN A 15 -0.91 0.24 -5.68
CA ASN A 15 -2.23 0.02 -5.10
C ASN A 15 -2.24 -1.15 -4.14
N MET A 16 -1.09 -1.65 -3.74
CA MET A 16 -1.00 -2.80 -2.85
C MET A 16 -0.70 -2.38 -1.43
N ILE A 17 -1.20 -3.19 -0.51
CA ILE A 17 -0.85 -3.11 0.89
C ILE A 17 -0.21 -4.45 1.24
N TYR A 18 1.01 -4.42 1.74
CA TYR A 18 1.70 -5.63 2.14
C TYR A 18 1.87 -5.64 3.64
N ILE A 19 1.34 -6.67 4.28
CA ILE A 19 1.38 -6.82 5.73
C ILE A 19 2.10 -8.12 6.05
N ALA A 20 3.12 -8.04 6.88
CA ALA A 20 3.87 -9.23 7.23
C ALA A 20 4.51 -9.06 8.60
N ASP A 21 5.09 -10.14 9.13
CA ASP A 21 5.43 -10.17 10.54
C ASP A 21 6.92 -10.17 10.82
N GLY A 22 7.76 -9.82 9.89
CA GLY A 22 9.11 -9.82 10.36
C GLY A 22 10.20 -9.53 9.35
N PRO A 23 11.44 -9.69 9.82
CA PRO A 23 12.61 -9.33 9.01
C PRO A 23 12.77 -10.16 7.75
N SER A 24 12.25 -11.38 7.71
CA SER A 24 12.35 -12.19 6.49
C SER A 24 11.58 -11.59 5.33
N ASP A 25 10.69 -10.64 5.61
CA ASP A 25 9.89 -10.00 4.58
C ASP A 25 10.50 -8.69 4.07
N ILE A 26 11.67 -8.33 4.54
CA ILE A 26 12.32 -7.09 4.13
C ILE A 26 12.46 -6.97 2.62
N PRO A 27 12.83 -8.01 1.88
CA PRO A 27 12.93 -7.84 0.43
C PRO A 27 11.61 -7.45 -0.22
N VAL A 28 10.49 -8.00 0.25
CA VAL A 28 9.18 -7.65 -0.29
C VAL A 28 8.78 -6.25 0.15
N PHE A 29 9.01 -5.90 1.42
CA PHE A 29 8.77 -4.54 1.89
C PHE A 29 9.50 -3.53 1.00
N SER A 30 10.77 -3.83 0.68
CA SER A 30 11.56 -2.92 -0.14
C SER A 30 10.95 -2.69 -1.51
N ILE A 31 10.50 -3.76 -2.14
CA ILE A 31 9.90 -3.64 -3.46
C ILE A 31 8.59 -2.86 -3.40
N VAL A 32 7.74 -3.17 -2.43
CA VAL A 32 6.46 -2.50 -2.31
C VAL A 32 6.66 -1.01 -2.03
N ASN A 33 7.57 -0.68 -1.11
CA ASN A 33 7.88 0.72 -0.82
C ASN A 33 8.42 1.45 -2.04
N ARG A 34 9.31 0.78 -2.76
CA ARG A 34 9.97 1.39 -3.91
C ARG A 34 8.97 1.81 -4.98
N PHE A 35 7.93 1.04 -5.15
CA PHE A 35 6.94 1.31 -6.19
C PHE A 35 5.68 1.97 -5.64
N GLY A 36 5.75 2.52 -4.44
CA GLY A 36 4.68 3.36 -3.93
C GLY A 36 3.55 2.66 -3.22
N GLY A 37 3.69 1.37 -2.97
CA GLY A 37 2.69 0.64 -2.20
C GLY A 37 2.80 0.95 -0.71
N ARG A 38 1.95 0.33 0.06
CA ARG A 38 1.90 0.54 1.51
C ARG A 38 2.46 -0.69 2.21
N THR A 39 3.24 -0.47 3.26
CA THR A 39 3.82 -1.57 4.02
C THR A 39 3.53 -1.42 5.50
N PHE A 40 3.28 -2.53 6.15
CA PHE A 40 2.91 -2.57 7.56
C PHE A 40 3.44 -3.86 8.16
N ALA A 41 4.13 -3.76 9.29
CA ALA A 41 4.64 -4.95 9.97
C ALA A 41 3.80 -5.20 11.21
N VAL A 42 3.53 -6.47 11.49
CA VAL A 42 2.75 -6.84 12.65
C VAL A 42 3.59 -7.65 13.61
N TYR A 43 3.20 -7.62 14.87
CA TYR A 43 3.86 -8.42 15.90
C TYR A 43 2.78 -9.01 16.80
N GLN A 44 3.14 -10.12 17.47
CA GLN A 44 2.20 -10.76 18.37
C GLN A 44 1.99 -9.93 19.62
N PRO A 45 0.74 -9.71 20.03
CA PRO A 45 0.46 -8.97 21.25
C PRO A 45 1.22 -9.57 22.42
N GLY A 46 1.87 -8.72 23.20
CA GLY A 46 2.61 -9.15 24.36
C GLY A 46 4.04 -9.60 24.10
N SER A 47 4.45 -9.70 22.85
CA SER A 47 5.81 -10.09 22.52
C SER A 47 6.71 -8.86 22.42
N SER A 48 7.51 -8.61 23.45
CA SER A 48 8.41 -7.47 23.39
C SER A 48 9.54 -7.69 22.40
N GLU A 49 9.91 -8.94 22.15
CA GLU A 49 10.94 -9.23 21.16
C GLU A 49 10.45 -8.88 19.76
N GLU A 50 9.25 -9.34 19.40
CA GLU A 50 8.72 -9.01 18.07
C GLU A 50 8.42 -7.53 17.94
N PHE A 51 7.93 -6.91 19.01
CA PHE A 51 7.72 -5.46 18.99
C PHE A 51 9.01 -4.73 18.66
N SER A 52 10.10 -5.13 19.32
CA SER A 52 11.39 -4.49 19.09
C SER A 52 11.83 -4.65 17.64
N GLN A 53 11.60 -5.82 17.06
CA GLN A 53 11.98 -6.08 15.68
C GLN A 53 11.24 -5.18 14.72
N VAL A 54 9.91 -5.08 14.84
CA VAL A 54 9.15 -4.26 13.90
C VAL A 54 9.38 -2.77 14.13
N ASN A 55 9.60 -2.38 15.38
CA ASN A 55 9.94 -1.00 15.70
C ASN A 55 11.24 -0.60 14.99
N ASN A 56 12.22 -1.51 14.98
CA ASN A 56 13.47 -1.25 14.28
C ASN A 56 13.28 -1.18 12.78
N LEU A 57 12.40 -2.00 12.23
CA LEU A 57 12.12 -1.93 10.79
C LEU A 57 11.57 -0.56 10.41
N GLN A 58 10.69 0.00 11.23
CA GLN A 58 10.15 1.32 10.93
C GLN A 58 11.24 2.39 11.07
N LYS A 59 12.05 2.29 12.11
CA LYS A 59 13.13 3.28 12.30
C LYS A 59 14.10 3.27 11.14
N GLN A 60 14.30 2.11 10.52
CA GLN A 60 15.19 1.99 9.38
C GLN A 60 14.50 2.35 8.07
N GLY A 61 13.23 2.74 8.10
CA GLY A 61 12.50 3.10 6.90
C GLY A 61 12.09 1.91 6.05
N ARG A 62 12.06 0.72 6.63
CA ARG A 62 11.76 -0.47 5.85
C ARG A 62 10.27 -0.79 5.82
N VAL A 63 9.50 -0.26 6.76
CA VAL A 63 8.04 -0.33 6.72
C VAL A 63 7.51 1.04 7.09
N GLN A 64 6.30 1.34 6.64
CA GLN A 64 5.69 2.62 6.91
C GLN A 64 5.14 2.70 8.31
N SER A 65 4.58 1.59 8.80
CA SER A 65 4.03 1.56 10.13
C SER A 65 4.03 0.14 10.66
N TYR A 66 3.63 -0.03 11.91
CA TYR A 66 3.54 -1.36 12.50
C TYR A 66 2.48 -1.34 13.60
N GLY A 67 2.03 -2.53 13.97
CA GLY A 67 1.06 -2.69 15.02
C GLY A 67 0.89 -4.15 15.39
N GLU A 68 -0.02 -4.40 16.32
CA GLU A 68 -0.28 -5.77 16.75
C GLU A 68 -0.96 -6.56 15.65
N ALA A 69 -0.72 -7.87 15.63
CA ALA A 69 -1.40 -8.78 14.73
C ALA A 69 -2.83 -8.99 15.24
N GLU A 70 -3.60 -7.94 15.21
CA GLU A 70 -4.96 -7.90 15.70
C GLU A 70 -5.79 -7.14 14.68
N TYR A 71 -6.74 -7.81 14.06
CA TYR A 71 -7.49 -7.24 12.93
C TYR A 71 -8.95 -6.98 13.26
N THR A 72 -9.31 -7.09 14.53
CA THR A 72 -10.68 -6.82 14.96
C THR A 72 -11.04 -5.37 14.64
N GLU A 73 -12.27 -5.15 14.24
CA GLU A 73 -12.75 -3.80 13.95
C GLU A 73 -12.49 -2.89 15.15
N GLY A 74 -11.92 -1.73 14.87
CA GLY A 74 -11.58 -0.78 15.93
C GLY A 74 -10.17 -0.93 16.48
N SER A 75 -9.47 -2.01 16.14
CA SER A 75 -8.08 -2.12 16.52
C SER A 75 -7.23 -1.14 15.73
N GLN A 76 -6.08 -0.80 16.26
CA GLN A 76 -5.20 0.14 15.58
C GLN A 76 -4.78 -0.39 14.21
N THR A 77 -4.46 -1.66 14.13
CA THR A 77 -4.04 -2.27 12.86
C THR A 77 -5.18 -2.22 11.84
N ALA A 78 -6.40 -2.59 12.27
CA ALA A 78 -7.55 -2.53 11.37
C ALA A 78 -7.81 -1.10 10.89
N MET A 79 -7.69 -0.13 11.78
CA MET A 79 -7.90 1.27 11.40
C MET A 79 -6.84 1.75 10.41
N TRP A 80 -5.59 1.32 10.60
CA TRP A 80 -4.54 1.68 9.66
C TRP A 80 -4.83 1.10 8.27
N ILE A 81 -5.25 -0.18 8.23
CA ILE A 81 -5.57 -0.84 6.97
C ILE A 81 -6.73 -0.14 6.29
N ASP A 82 -7.80 0.15 7.04
CA ASP A 82 -8.97 0.81 6.47
C ASP A 82 -8.60 2.17 5.89
N ASN A 83 -7.78 2.92 6.60
CA ASN A 83 -7.35 4.22 6.12
C ASN A 83 -6.52 4.09 4.84
N ALA A 84 -5.63 3.11 4.80
CA ALA A 84 -4.80 2.89 3.61
C ALA A 84 -5.66 2.47 2.41
N VAL A 85 -6.63 1.59 2.62
CA VAL A 85 -7.53 1.18 1.57
C VAL A 85 -8.30 2.38 1.03
N ASN A 86 -8.78 3.24 1.91
CA ASN A 86 -9.54 4.41 1.48
C ASN A 86 -8.66 5.39 0.71
N GLU A 87 -7.42 5.57 1.12
CA GLU A 87 -6.50 6.44 0.38
C GLU A 87 -6.25 5.89 -1.02
N ILE A 88 -5.99 4.60 -1.11
CA ILE A 88 -5.73 3.98 -2.40
C ILE A 88 -6.96 4.10 -3.30
N ALA A 89 -8.14 3.86 -2.74
CA ALA A 89 -9.37 3.96 -3.52
C ALA A 89 -9.55 5.37 -4.08
N ARG A 90 -9.28 6.39 -3.26
CA ARG A 90 -9.39 7.77 -3.73
C ARG A 90 -8.41 8.06 -4.85
N LEU A 91 -7.19 7.52 -4.75
CA LEU A 91 -6.20 7.72 -5.79
C LEU A 91 -6.59 7.03 -7.09
N ILE A 92 -7.17 5.84 -6.99
CA ILE A 92 -7.64 5.12 -8.17
C ILE A 92 -8.72 5.94 -8.87
N VAL A 93 -9.68 6.45 -8.12
CA VAL A 93 -10.75 7.25 -8.70
C VAL A 93 -10.19 8.52 -9.32
N ALA A 94 -9.30 9.21 -8.63
CA ALA A 94 -8.71 10.43 -9.14
C ALA A 94 -7.94 10.19 -10.44
N ASN A 95 -7.17 9.10 -10.48
CA ASN A 95 -6.41 8.77 -11.68
C ASN A 95 -7.32 8.43 -12.84
N ARG A 96 -8.40 7.72 -12.57
CA ARG A 96 -9.36 7.37 -13.60
C ARG A 96 -10.05 8.60 -14.15
N GLN A 97 -10.46 9.51 -13.29
CA GLN A 97 -11.10 10.74 -13.71
C GLN A 97 -10.15 11.59 -14.53
N ARG A 98 -8.88 11.64 -14.14
CA ARG A 98 -7.89 12.39 -14.89
C ARG A 98 -7.71 11.80 -16.28
N ALA A 99 -7.64 10.48 -16.37
CA ALA A 99 -7.49 9.83 -17.68
C ALA A 99 -8.69 10.08 -18.56
N LEU A 100 -9.90 10.06 -18.01
CA LEU A 100 -11.10 10.37 -18.77
C LEU A 100 -11.11 11.83 -19.22
N GLY A 101 -10.71 12.73 -18.35
CA GLY A 101 -10.62 14.13 -18.68
C GLY A 101 -9.67 14.38 -19.82
N ASP A 102 -8.52 13.74 -19.78
CA ASP A 102 -7.53 13.89 -20.84
C ASP A 102 -8.08 13.38 -22.16
N LYS A 103 -8.83 12.30 -22.15
CA LYS A 103 -9.38 11.76 -23.38
C LYS A 103 -10.49 12.62 -23.95
N ILE A 104 -11.34 13.13 -23.10
CA ILE A 104 -12.52 13.85 -23.55
C ILE A 104 -12.21 15.30 -23.84
N GLY A 105 -11.38 15.90 -23.03
CA GLY A 105 -11.13 17.31 -23.12
C GLY A 105 -10.27 17.74 -24.25
N LYS A 106 -9.63 16.79 -24.86
CA LYS A 106 -8.73 17.18 -25.89
C LYS A 106 -9.39 17.57 -27.12
N PRO A 107 -10.06 17.64 -27.42
CA PRO A 107 -10.45 18.14 -28.59
C PRO A 107 -10.75 19.23 -28.57
N PRO A 108 -10.96 19.44 -29.04
CA PRO A 108 -11.16 20.33 -29.25
C PRO A 108 -10.71 21.26 -28.64
N LYS A 109 -10.11 21.29 -28.63
CA LYS A 109 -9.88 22.07 -28.13
C LYS A 109 -10.07 23.07 -28.54
N HIS A 110 -10.38 23.09 -28.91
CA HIS A 110 -10.79 23.93 -29.13
C HIS A 110 -11.73 24.29 -28.83
N LEU A 111 -12.04 23.98 -28.79
CA LEU A 111 -12.94 24.39 -28.36
C LEU A 111 -12.92 24.85 -27.41
N ASP A 112 -12.44 24.97 -27.27
CA ASP A 112 -12.38 25.41 -26.53
C ASP A 112 -12.25 25.71 -26.23
#